data_309c507a15fc4eaf3ff86d803f85aee6
#
_entry.id   309c507a15fc4eaf3ff86d803f85aee6
#
_cell.length_a   1.000
_cell.length_b   1.000
_cell.length_c   1.000
_cell.angle_alpha   90.00
_cell.angle_beta   90.00
_cell.angle_gamma   90.00
#
_symmetry.space_group_name_H-M   'P 1'
#
loop_
_entity.id
_entity.type
_entity.pdbx_description
1 polymer ?
#
loop_
_entity_poly.entity_id
_entity_poly.type
_entity_poly.pdbx_seq_one_letter_code
_entity_poly.pdbx_strand_id
1 'polypeptide(L)'
;YRFISKIVLILILLIYQDNYFKSMKSIFMVKVMSLYKEYLLEIENRKKDGLKPKPIEDGELLKEIILQVKDPNNKHRKNSIEFLIYNTIPGTTSAALEKSKFLKEIILENIKVEEIKPSFAFELLSHMKGGPSIEVLLDLALGDNKLTALDAAEVLKTQVFLYEIDT
;
A
#
# COMPACT_ATOMS: atom_id res chain seq x y z
N TYR A 1 -15.53 7.12 49.34
CA TYR A 1 -15.85 5.81 48.75
C TYR A 1 -16.39 5.89 47.32
N ARG A 2 -17.25 6.86 46.99
CA ARG A 2 -17.89 7.00 45.68
C ARG A 2 -16.91 7.48 44.55
N PHE A 3 -15.82 8.15 44.90
CA PHE A 3 -14.84 8.69 43.94
C PHE A 3 -13.84 7.59 43.48
N ILE A 4 -13.43 6.72 44.39
CA ILE A 4 -12.52 5.61 44.12
C ILE A 4 -13.20 4.57 43.21
N SER A 5 -14.48 4.34 43.36
CA SER A 5 -15.27 3.42 42.53
C SER A 5 -15.35 3.90 41.06
N LYS A 6 -15.47 5.22 40.82
CA LYS A 6 -15.48 5.76 39.45
C LYS A 6 -14.13 5.66 38.76
N ILE A 7 -13.03 5.90 39.48
CA ILE A 7 -11.68 5.79 38.91
C ILE A 7 -11.36 4.33 38.56
N VAL A 8 -11.72 3.38 39.44
CA VAL A 8 -11.54 1.95 39.17
C VAL A 8 -12.35 1.53 37.94
N LEU A 9 -13.60 2.00 37.79
CA LEU A 9 -14.42 1.68 36.63
C LEU A 9 -13.83 2.22 35.33
N ILE A 10 -13.28 3.44 35.34
CA ILE A 10 -12.63 4.04 34.16
C ILE A 10 -11.37 3.25 33.79
N LEU A 11 -10.56 2.85 34.76
CA LEU A 11 -9.37 2.03 34.52
C LEU A 11 -9.72 0.67 33.94
N ILE A 12 -10.77 0.02 34.42
CA ILE A 12 -11.26 -1.25 33.89
C ILE A 12 -11.73 -1.08 32.42
N LEU A 13 -12.45 -0.01 32.12
CA LEU A 13 -12.91 0.28 30.76
C LEU A 13 -11.73 0.55 29.79
N LEU A 14 -10.70 1.27 30.24
CA LEU A 14 -9.49 1.52 29.45
C LEU A 14 -8.71 0.23 29.16
N ILE A 15 -8.56 -0.64 30.16
CA ILE A 15 -7.91 -1.94 30.00
C ILE A 15 -8.72 -2.85 29.06
N TYR A 16 -10.05 -2.77 29.13
CA TYR A 16 -10.92 -3.55 28.24
C TYR A 16 -10.85 -3.07 26.78
N GLN A 17 -10.78 -1.74 26.57
CA GLN A 17 -10.57 -1.16 25.25
C GLN A 17 -9.21 -1.54 24.65
N ASP A 18 -8.14 -1.49 25.44
CA ASP A 18 -6.80 -1.88 24.97
C ASP A 18 -6.72 -3.36 24.60
N ASN A 19 -7.32 -4.24 25.41
CA ASN A 19 -7.36 -5.66 25.12
C ASN A 19 -8.24 -5.99 23.91
N TYR A 20 -9.37 -5.31 23.75
CA TYR A 20 -10.24 -5.43 22.58
C TYR A 20 -9.50 -4.98 21.31
N PHE A 21 -8.81 -3.83 21.35
CA PHE A 21 -8.05 -3.33 20.23
C PHE A 21 -6.87 -4.23 19.85
N LYS A 22 -6.16 -4.79 20.83
CA LYS A 22 -5.11 -5.80 20.61
C LYS A 22 -5.65 -7.09 20.00
N SER A 23 -6.81 -7.57 20.49
CA SER A 23 -7.47 -8.76 19.95
C SER A 23 -7.94 -8.55 18.51
N MET A 24 -8.58 -7.42 18.21
CA MET A 24 -8.99 -7.04 16.85
C MET A 24 -7.79 -6.94 15.92
N LYS A 25 -6.71 -6.32 16.36
CA LYS A 25 -5.47 -6.21 15.60
C LYS A 25 -4.83 -7.57 15.34
N SER A 26 -4.87 -8.48 16.31
CA SER A 26 -4.38 -9.85 16.18
C SER A 26 -5.23 -10.66 15.19
N ILE A 27 -6.56 -10.57 15.26
CA ILE A 27 -7.48 -11.26 14.32
C ILE A 27 -7.30 -10.72 12.90
N PHE A 28 -7.18 -9.40 12.74
CA PHE A 28 -6.92 -8.76 11.46
C PHE A 28 -5.57 -9.22 10.89
N MET A 29 -4.51 -9.23 11.69
CA MET A 29 -3.18 -9.70 11.29
C MET A 29 -3.16 -11.19 10.91
N VAL A 30 -3.90 -12.04 11.63
CA VAL A 30 -4.03 -13.47 11.29
C VAL A 30 -4.75 -13.66 9.96
N LYS A 31 -5.84 -12.91 9.71
CA LYS A 31 -6.57 -12.96 8.43
C LYS A 31 -5.71 -12.47 7.27
N VAL A 32 -5.00 -11.35 7.47
CA VAL A 32 -4.10 -10.75 6.49
C VAL A 32 -2.93 -11.70 6.17
N MET A 33 -2.36 -12.38 7.18
CA MET A 33 -1.28 -13.38 6.96
C MET A 33 -1.72 -14.61 6.14
N SER A 34 -3.02 -14.84 5.97
CA SER A 34 -3.51 -15.98 5.17
C SER A 34 -3.45 -15.73 3.66
N LEU A 35 -3.80 -14.52 3.18
CA LEU A 35 -3.80 -14.18 1.75
C LEU A 35 -2.40 -14.27 1.13
N TYR A 36 -1.39 -13.80 1.84
CA TYR A 36 0.00 -13.90 1.37
C TYR A 36 0.48 -15.35 1.28
N LYS A 37 0.12 -16.20 2.25
CA LYS A 37 0.46 -17.63 2.21
C LYS A 37 -0.23 -18.33 1.05
N GLU A 38 -1.51 -18.06 0.83
CA GLU A 38 -2.25 -18.60 -0.31
C GLU A 38 -1.61 -18.19 -1.64
N TYR A 39 -1.20 -16.92 -1.75
CA TYR A 39 -0.49 -16.41 -2.91
C TYR A 39 0.86 -17.12 -3.15
N LEU A 40 1.63 -17.36 -2.08
CA LEU A 40 2.89 -18.12 -2.21
C LEU A 40 2.66 -19.56 -2.68
N LEU A 41 1.62 -20.24 -2.17
CA LEU A 41 1.26 -21.59 -2.61
C LEU A 41 0.82 -21.60 -4.08
N GLU A 42 0.09 -20.60 -4.51
CA GLU A 42 -0.28 -20.42 -5.91
C GLU A 42 0.95 -20.25 -6.81
N ILE A 43 1.92 -19.41 -6.39
CA ILE A 43 3.20 -19.24 -7.10
C ILE A 43 3.93 -20.58 -7.25
N GLU A 44 4.02 -21.36 -6.16
CA GLU A 44 4.68 -22.67 -6.19
C GLU A 44 4.00 -23.64 -7.15
N ASN A 45 2.67 -23.67 -7.14
CA ASN A 45 1.91 -24.53 -8.07
C ASN A 45 2.09 -24.10 -9.52
N ARG A 46 1.97 -22.82 -9.81
CA ARG A 46 2.19 -22.27 -11.16
C ARG A 46 3.61 -22.54 -11.66
N LYS A 47 4.60 -22.48 -10.78
CA LYS A 47 6.00 -22.80 -11.12
C LYS A 47 6.18 -24.24 -11.55
N LYS A 48 5.45 -25.20 -10.94
CA LYS A 48 5.47 -26.61 -11.36
C LYS A 48 4.96 -26.79 -12.80
N ASP A 49 4.01 -25.94 -13.20
CA ASP A 49 3.42 -25.92 -14.55
C ASP A 49 4.23 -25.04 -15.53
N GLY A 50 5.40 -24.52 -15.12
CA GLY A 50 6.24 -23.62 -15.92
C GLY A 50 5.67 -22.22 -16.12
N LEU A 51 4.67 -21.82 -15.33
CA LEU A 51 4.00 -20.54 -15.42
C LEU A 51 4.66 -19.50 -14.52
N LYS A 52 4.58 -18.22 -14.92
CA LYS A 52 4.98 -17.09 -14.08
C LYS A 52 4.01 -16.87 -12.91
N PRO A 53 4.41 -16.16 -11.82
CA PRO A 53 3.51 -15.77 -10.75
C PRO A 53 2.24 -15.12 -11.28
N LYS A 54 1.11 -15.37 -10.64
CA LYS A 54 -0.14 -14.67 -10.96
C LYS A 54 0.01 -13.20 -10.64
N PRO A 55 -0.43 -12.29 -11.52
CA PRO A 55 -0.46 -10.87 -11.22
C PRO A 55 -1.40 -10.56 -10.04
N ILE A 56 -1.04 -9.56 -9.25
CA ILE A 56 -1.81 -9.12 -8.08
C ILE A 56 -2.83 -8.07 -8.51
N GLU A 57 -4.11 -8.41 -8.39
CA GLU A 57 -5.26 -7.55 -8.68
C GLU A 57 -6.02 -7.17 -7.41
N ASP A 58 -5.89 -7.99 -6.37
CA ASP A 58 -6.60 -7.86 -5.10
C ASP A 58 -5.89 -6.86 -4.17
N GLY A 59 -6.64 -5.83 -3.77
CA GLY A 59 -6.16 -4.80 -2.86
C GLY A 59 -5.91 -5.30 -1.45
N GLU A 60 -6.64 -6.29 -0.95
CA GLU A 60 -6.41 -6.83 0.41
C GLU A 60 -5.10 -7.62 0.47
N LEU A 61 -4.80 -8.42 -0.55
CA LEU A 61 -3.50 -9.06 -0.69
C LEU A 61 -2.37 -8.02 -0.76
N LEU A 62 -2.58 -6.95 -1.53
CA LEU A 62 -1.56 -5.92 -1.65
C LEU A 62 -1.35 -5.12 -0.37
N LYS A 63 -2.39 -4.87 0.42
CA LYS A 63 -2.25 -4.28 1.76
C LYS A 63 -1.39 -5.13 2.68
N GLU A 64 -1.56 -6.45 2.64
CA GLU A 64 -0.71 -7.37 3.38
C GLU A 64 0.75 -7.26 2.95
N ILE A 65 1.01 -7.25 1.64
CA ILE A 65 2.34 -7.07 1.07
C ILE A 65 2.95 -5.73 1.52
N ILE A 66 2.19 -4.64 1.47
CA ILE A 66 2.63 -3.32 1.92
C ILE A 66 2.99 -3.32 3.42
N LEU A 67 2.23 -4.02 4.27
CA LEU A 67 2.57 -4.14 5.69
C LEU A 67 3.93 -4.84 5.89
N GLN A 68 4.22 -5.87 5.09
CA GLN A 68 5.51 -6.56 5.15
C GLN A 68 6.65 -5.67 4.63
N VAL A 69 6.41 -4.86 3.61
CA VAL A 69 7.39 -3.88 3.09
C VAL A 69 7.74 -2.82 4.13
N LYS A 70 6.76 -2.37 4.92
CA LYS A 70 6.93 -1.37 5.99
C LYS A 70 7.73 -1.88 7.19
N ASP A 71 7.79 -3.19 7.39
CA ASP A 71 8.54 -3.79 8.51
C ASP A 71 9.94 -4.21 8.04
N PRO A 72 11.01 -3.49 8.46
CA PRO A 72 12.38 -3.80 8.05
C PRO A 72 12.85 -5.19 8.48
N ASN A 73 12.26 -5.75 9.55
CA ASN A 73 12.64 -7.06 10.10
C ASN A 73 11.80 -8.21 9.56
N ASN A 74 10.86 -7.94 8.65
CA ASN A 74 10.01 -8.98 8.10
C ASN A 74 10.79 -9.92 7.17
N LYS A 75 10.74 -11.21 7.45
CA LYS A 75 11.44 -12.24 6.66
C LYS A 75 11.01 -12.31 5.19
N HIS A 76 9.81 -11.84 4.87
CA HIS A 76 9.25 -11.83 3.52
C HIS A 76 9.44 -10.49 2.80
N ARG A 77 10.01 -9.49 3.49
CA ARG A 77 10.09 -8.10 3.01
C ARG A 77 10.69 -7.99 1.60
N LYS A 78 11.79 -8.69 1.33
CA LYS A 78 12.45 -8.67 0.02
C LYS A 78 11.50 -9.13 -1.10
N ASN A 79 10.87 -10.27 -0.93
CA ASN A 79 9.91 -10.80 -1.92
C ASN A 79 8.69 -9.89 -2.05
N SER A 80 8.23 -9.30 -0.95
CA SER A 80 7.10 -8.37 -0.94
C SER A 80 7.38 -7.08 -1.71
N ILE A 81 8.61 -6.57 -1.66
CA ILE A 81 9.05 -5.44 -2.50
C ILE A 81 9.04 -5.84 -3.98
N GLU A 82 9.56 -7.00 -4.34
CA GLU A 82 9.54 -7.51 -5.71
C GLU A 82 8.08 -7.68 -6.22
N PHE A 83 7.18 -8.24 -5.41
CA PHE A 83 5.77 -8.38 -5.76
C PHE A 83 5.06 -7.03 -5.92
N LEU A 84 5.32 -6.08 -5.03
CA LEU A 84 4.78 -4.72 -5.12
C LEU A 84 5.20 -4.04 -6.43
N ILE A 85 6.48 -4.16 -6.79
CA ILE A 85 7.03 -3.48 -7.97
C ILE A 85 6.57 -4.16 -9.25
N TYR A 86 6.76 -5.48 -9.37
CA TYR A 86 6.70 -6.19 -10.64
C TYR A 86 5.43 -7.01 -10.86
N ASN A 87 4.73 -7.42 -9.79
CA ASN A 87 3.58 -8.33 -9.92
C ASN A 87 2.23 -7.65 -9.75
N THR A 88 2.20 -6.39 -9.27
CA THR A 88 0.94 -5.65 -9.15
C THR A 88 0.50 -5.15 -10.52
N ILE A 89 -0.69 -5.54 -10.96
CA ILE A 89 -1.26 -5.08 -12.22
C ILE A 89 -1.51 -3.57 -12.17
N PRO A 90 -1.07 -2.82 -13.18
CA PRO A 90 -1.43 -1.41 -13.34
C PRO A 90 -2.90 -1.26 -13.77
N GLY A 91 -3.39 -0.03 -13.84
CA GLY A 91 -4.74 0.29 -14.30
C GLY A 91 -5.69 0.58 -13.15
N THR A 92 -6.92 0.05 -13.19
CA THR A 92 -8.03 0.41 -12.29
C THR A 92 -8.35 -0.66 -11.24
N THR A 93 -7.45 -1.60 -11.01
CA THR A 93 -7.67 -2.65 -10.00
C THR A 93 -7.61 -2.11 -8.58
N SER A 94 -8.19 -2.83 -7.61
CA SER A 94 -8.06 -2.48 -6.19
C SER A 94 -6.61 -2.52 -5.71
N ALA A 95 -5.79 -3.41 -6.26
CA ALA A 95 -4.35 -3.44 -5.99
C ALA A 95 -3.65 -2.18 -6.54
N ALA A 96 -3.99 -1.73 -7.76
CA ALA A 96 -3.43 -0.49 -8.32
C ALA A 96 -3.77 0.73 -7.43
N LEU A 97 -4.97 0.80 -6.87
CA LEU A 97 -5.37 1.85 -5.93
C LEU A 97 -4.50 1.84 -4.67
N GLU A 98 -4.31 0.68 -4.04
CA GLU A 98 -3.51 0.57 -2.82
C GLU A 98 -2.01 0.85 -3.11
N LYS A 99 -1.49 0.40 -4.25
CA LYS A 99 -0.12 0.73 -4.70
C LYS A 99 0.05 2.25 -4.89
N SER A 100 -0.87 2.90 -5.58
CA SER A 100 -0.81 4.36 -5.82
C SER A 100 -0.82 5.15 -4.52
N LYS A 101 -1.69 4.81 -3.57
CA LYS A 101 -1.73 5.42 -2.23
C LYS A 101 -0.42 5.23 -1.48
N PHE A 102 0.14 4.03 -1.52
CA PHE A 102 1.40 3.74 -0.84
C PHE A 102 2.58 4.51 -1.43
N LEU A 103 2.66 4.60 -2.75
CA LEU A 103 3.68 5.38 -3.44
C LEU A 103 3.55 6.89 -3.14
N LYS A 104 2.33 7.42 -3.01
CA LYS A 104 2.08 8.78 -2.55
C LYS A 104 2.68 9.05 -1.17
N GLU A 105 2.47 8.14 -0.22
CA GLU A 105 3.03 8.28 1.13
C GLU A 105 4.56 8.27 1.14
N ILE A 106 5.20 7.53 0.23
CA ILE A 106 6.65 7.55 0.04
C ILE A 106 7.11 8.88 -0.56
N ILE A 107 6.40 9.40 -1.59
CA ILE A 107 6.70 10.68 -2.23
C ILE A 107 6.61 11.84 -1.23
N LEU A 108 5.60 11.81 -0.36
CA LEU A 108 5.42 12.80 0.70
C LEU A 108 6.36 12.60 1.91
N GLU A 109 7.23 11.59 1.85
CA GLU A 109 8.16 11.21 2.92
C GLU A 109 7.48 10.84 4.26
N ASN A 110 6.17 10.56 4.24
CA ASN A 110 5.44 10.05 5.40
C ASN A 110 5.88 8.62 5.77
N ILE A 111 6.34 7.87 4.76
CA ILE A 111 6.85 6.50 4.90
C ILE A 111 8.20 6.41 4.20
N LYS A 112 9.20 5.84 4.88
CA LYS A 112 10.53 5.60 4.30
C LYS A 112 10.70 4.11 4.01
N VAL A 113 11.04 3.83 2.75
CA VAL A 113 11.42 2.50 2.27
C VAL A 113 12.73 2.67 1.53
N GLU A 114 13.80 2.05 2.01
CA GLU A 114 15.15 2.26 1.49
C GLU A 114 15.28 1.95 0.00
N GLU A 115 14.55 0.93 -0.47
CA GLU A 115 14.57 0.46 -1.85
C GLU A 115 13.68 1.28 -2.79
N ILE A 116 12.74 2.06 -2.24
CA ILE A 116 11.79 2.87 -3.03
C ILE A 116 11.92 4.34 -2.59
N LYS A 117 12.82 5.06 -3.23
CA LYS A 117 12.97 6.50 -3.01
C LYS A 117 11.85 7.28 -3.70
N PRO A 118 11.56 8.55 -3.32
CA PRO A 118 10.53 9.38 -3.95
C PRO A 118 10.62 9.43 -5.49
N SER A 119 11.82 9.59 -6.04
CA SER A 119 12.02 9.60 -7.50
C SER A 119 11.61 8.26 -8.17
N PHE A 120 11.95 7.14 -7.54
CA PHE A 120 11.54 5.83 -8.04
C PHE A 120 10.03 5.58 -7.85
N ALA A 121 9.43 6.12 -6.78
CA ALA A 121 7.98 6.07 -6.60
C ALA A 121 7.23 6.83 -7.70
N PHE A 122 7.73 7.99 -8.17
CA PHE A 122 7.22 8.69 -9.34
C PHE A 122 7.36 7.86 -10.63
N GLU A 123 8.49 7.21 -10.83
CA GLU A 123 8.70 6.31 -11.97
C GLU A 123 7.68 5.16 -11.95
N LEU A 124 7.46 4.52 -10.80
CA LEU A 124 6.44 3.48 -10.67
C LEU A 124 5.03 3.99 -10.97
N LEU A 125 4.65 5.18 -10.50
CA LEU A 125 3.37 5.81 -10.85
C LEU A 125 3.25 6.07 -12.35
N SER A 126 4.33 6.51 -13.01
CA SER A 126 4.34 6.78 -14.46
C SER A 126 4.04 5.54 -15.30
N HIS A 127 4.43 4.36 -14.82
CA HIS A 127 4.19 3.08 -15.50
C HIS A 127 2.79 2.51 -15.25
N MET A 128 2.07 2.99 -14.23
CA MET A 128 0.74 2.45 -13.90
C MET A 128 -0.35 2.87 -14.87
N LYS A 129 -0.26 4.05 -15.47
CA LYS A 129 -1.11 4.55 -16.59
C LYS A 129 -2.61 4.29 -16.39
N GLY A 130 -3.14 4.47 -15.20
CA GLY A 130 -4.54 4.19 -14.88
C GLY A 130 -5.13 5.15 -13.86
N GLY A 131 -6.47 5.16 -13.70
CA GLY A 131 -7.21 6.07 -12.85
C GLY A 131 -6.55 6.39 -11.50
N PRO A 132 -6.30 5.40 -10.63
CA PRO A 132 -5.72 5.65 -9.30
C PRO A 132 -4.35 6.33 -9.31
N SER A 133 -3.49 6.03 -10.29
CA SER A 133 -2.18 6.68 -10.38
C SER A 133 -2.30 8.12 -10.87
N ILE A 134 -3.22 8.39 -11.78
CA ILE A 134 -3.50 9.74 -12.29
C ILE A 134 -4.11 10.60 -11.19
N GLU A 135 -5.07 10.08 -10.42
CA GLU A 135 -5.65 10.79 -9.28
C GLU A 135 -4.60 11.20 -8.26
N VAL A 136 -3.68 10.28 -7.92
CA VAL A 136 -2.56 10.57 -7.02
C VAL A 136 -1.62 11.61 -7.60
N LEU A 137 -1.27 11.53 -8.88
CA LEU A 137 -0.40 12.49 -9.53
C LEU A 137 -1.04 13.89 -9.62
N LEU A 138 -2.35 13.97 -9.89
CA LEU A 138 -3.09 15.24 -9.89
C LEU A 138 -3.11 15.86 -8.49
N ASP A 139 -3.38 15.06 -7.47
CA ASP A 139 -3.38 15.53 -6.09
C ASP A 139 -2.00 16.04 -5.64
N LEU A 140 -0.93 15.35 -6.02
CA LEU A 140 0.45 15.81 -5.79
C LEU A 140 0.79 17.09 -6.56
N ALA A 141 0.33 17.20 -7.82
CA ALA A 141 0.58 18.37 -8.66
C ALA A 141 -0.15 19.63 -8.16
N LEU A 142 -1.27 19.46 -7.48
CA LEU A 142 -2.05 20.53 -6.87
C LEU A 142 -1.67 20.79 -5.39
N GLY A 143 -0.72 20.04 -4.86
CA GLY A 143 -0.26 20.16 -3.48
C GLY A 143 0.66 21.36 -3.23
N ASP A 144 0.85 21.71 -1.95
CA ASP A 144 1.61 22.89 -1.51
C ASP A 144 3.12 22.78 -1.73
N ASN A 145 3.66 21.58 -1.82
CA ASN A 145 5.09 21.36 -2.04
C ASN A 145 5.45 21.55 -3.52
N LYS A 146 6.07 22.70 -3.82
CA LYS A 146 6.40 23.10 -5.20
C LYS A 146 7.28 22.09 -5.94
N LEU A 147 8.25 21.46 -5.29
CA LEU A 147 9.14 20.49 -5.96
C LEU A 147 8.36 19.22 -6.30
N THR A 148 7.64 18.66 -5.34
CA THR A 148 6.77 17.50 -5.56
C THR A 148 5.70 17.78 -6.62
N ALA A 149 5.12 18.99 -6.62
CA ALA A 149 4.12 19.38 -7.61
C ALA A 149 4.70 19.46 -9.03
N LEU A 150 5.91 19.99 -9.20
CA LEU A 150 6.60 20.03 -10.51
C LEU A 150 6.91 18.61 -11.00
N ASP A 151 7.45 17.75 -10.16
CA ASP A 151 7.75 16.36 -10.52
C ASP A 151 6.47 15.59 -10.92
N ALA A 152 5.38 15.77 -10.17
CA ALA A 152 4.10 15.17 -10.50
C ALA A 152 3.54 15.69 -11.83
N ALA A 153 3.64 17.00 -12.10
CA ALA A 153 3.20 17.60 -13.37
C ALA A 153 4.01 17.08 -14.56
N GLU A 154 5.33 16.88 -14.41
CA GLU A 154 6.15 16.30 -15.48
C GLU A 154 5.75 14.84 -15.77
N VAL A 155 5.46 14.05 -14.74
CA VAL A 155 4.94 12.68 -14.93
C VAL A 155 3.58 12.69 -15.62
N LEU A 156 2.66 13.58 -15.23
CA LEU A 156 1.33 13.72 -15.86
C LEU A 156 1.42 14.02 -17.36
N LYS A 157 2.37 14.83 -17.81
CA LYS A 157 2.58 15.12 -19.25
C LYS A 157 2.88 13.86 -20.07
N THR A 158 3.37 12.80 -19.45
CA THR A 158 3.66 11.52 -20.12
C THR A 158 2.47 10.56 -20.16
N GLN A 159 1.33 10.94 -19.53
CA GLN A 159 0.14 10.09 -19.47
C GLN A 159 -0.76 10.34 -20.69
N VAL A 160 -0.87 9.35 -21.55
CA VAL A 160 -1.55 9.45 -22.87
C VAL A 160 -3.04 9.81 -22.75
N PHE A 161 -3.69 9.49 -21.64
CA PHE A 161 -5.14 9.70 -21.45
C PHE A 161 -5.54 11.14 -21.09
N LEU A 162 -4.57 12.03 -20.82
CA LEU A 162 -4.89 13.44 -20.53
C LEU A 162 -5.18 14.27 -21.78
N TYR A 163 -4.82 13.78 -22.97
CA TYR A 163 -5.06 14.48 -24.23
C TYR A 163 -6.53 14.48 -24.69
N GLU A 164 -7.38 13.62 -24.08
CA GLU A 164 -8.81 13.52 -24.41
C GLU A 164 -9.71 14.39 -23.51
N ILE A 165 -9.15 15.05 -22.49
CA ILE A 165 -9.92 15.84 -21.52
C ILE A 165 -10.12 17.28 -22.00
N ASP A 166 -9.37 17.74 -22.99
CA ASP A 166 -9.39 19.12 -23.53
C ASP A 166 -10.27 19.30 -24.79
N THR A 167 -11.20 18.38 -25.04
CA THR A 167 -12.21 18.52 -26.11
C THR A 167 -13.61 18.56 -25.51
#